data_6e564866d009bffdd3a4fbbcbd1dfe58
#
_entry.id   6e564866d009bffdd3a4fbbcbd1dfe58
#
_cell.length_a   1.000
_cell.length_b   1.000
_cell.length_c   1.000
_cell.angle_alpha   90.00
_cell.angle_beta   90.00
_cell.angle_gamma   90.00
#
_symmetry.space_group_name_H-M   'P 1'
#
loop_
_entity.id
_entity.type
_entity.pdbx_description
1 polymer ?
#
loop_
_entity_poly.entity_id
_entity_poly.type
_entity_poly.pdbx_seq_one_letter_code
_entity_poly.pdbx_strand_id
1 'polypeptide(L)'
;MKSTVIFVISLIMAFGIAQSSGKSHYDIVVAQDGSGDFTTIQEAINSVPDFRKKARTNILIKKGVYKEKLIIAPCKINVTMTGEDGTVITYDDYASKLNRFGDEKSTSGSASCYIYAPDFIAENITFENSSGPVGQAVACFVSGDRAVFRNCRFLGCQDTLYTYGVPSRQYYENCYIEGTVDFIFGKSTAVFNRCTIHSKGRGYVTAPATEKDTAYGYVFHDCTLTGADGVENVYLSRPWRPYAQAVYINC
;
A
#
# COMPACT_ATOMS: atom_id res chain seq x y z
N MET A 1 -17.42 -0.40 79.39
CA MET A 1 -17.12 -1.06 78.11
C MET A 1 -17.22 0.01 77.00
N LYS A 2 -16.11 0.51 76.48
CA LYS A 2 -16.07 1.53 75.42
C LYS A 2 -15.80 0.82 74.10
N SER A 3 -16.74 0.91 73.20
CA SER A 3 -16.66 0.32 71.85
C SER A 3 -15.95 1.32 70.91
N THR A 4 -14.77 0.98 70.43
CA THR A 4 -14.01 1.80 69.51
C THR A 4 -14.40 1.42 68.05
N VAL A 5 -15.04 2.32 67.32
CA VAL A 5 -15.37 2.15 65.93
C VAL A 5 -14.18 2.61 65.12
N ILE A 6 -13.57 1.69 64.40
CA ILE A 6 -12.47 1.98 63.45
C ILE A 6 -13.08 2.34 62.10
N PHE A 7 -12.93 3.60 61.65
CA PHE A 7 -13.24 4.02 60.30
C PHE A 7 -12.05 3.68 59.40
N VAL A 8 -12.25 2.74 58.46
CA VAL A 8 -11.30 2.48 57.38
C VAL A 8 -11.66 3.40 56.20
N ILE A 9 -10.87 4.44 56.00
CA ILE A 9 -10.98 5.30 54.80
C ILE A 9 -10.24 4.60 53.68
N SER A 10 -11.00 4.05 52.74
CA SER A 10 -10.47 3.50 51.47
C SER A 10 -10.11 4.66 50.52
N LEU A 11 -8.84 4.95 50.42
CA LEU A 11 -8.31 5.94 49.43
C LEU A 11 -8.23 5.26 48.05
N ILE A 12 -9.26 5.43 47.24
CA ILE A 12 -9.24 5.01 45.82
C ILE A 12 -8.37 6.01 45.08
N MET A 13 -7.11 5.65 44.83
CA MET A 13 -6.30 6.35 43.83
C MET A 13 -6.82 5.98 42.42
N ALA A 14 -7.56 6.88 41.82
CA ALA A 14 -7.85 6.85 40.40
C ALA A 14 -6.57 7.15 39.63
N PHE A 15 -5.87 6.12 39.16
CA PHE A 15 -4.86 6.27 38.14
C PHE A 15 -5.55 6.68 36.83
N GLY A 16 -5.66 7.96 36.60
CA GLY A 16 -5.99 8.50 35.30
C GLY A 16 -4.87 8.11 34.34
N ILE A 17 -5.13 7.13 33.46
CA ILE A 17 -4.30 6.89 32.29
C ILE A 17 -4.48 8.11 31.41
N ALA A 18 -3.59 9.07 31.51
CA ALA A 18 -3.47 10.14 30.53
C ALA A 18 -3.15 9.47 29.19
N GLN A 19 -4.15 9.31 28.33
CA GLN A 19 -3.92 9.08 26.92
C GLN A 19 -3.16 10.31 26.41
N SER A 20 -1.85 10.16 26.27
CA SER A 20 -1.01 11.09 25.54
C SER A 20 -1.53 11.08 24.09
N SER A 21 -2.38 12.04 23.75
CA SER A 21 -2.62 12.42 22.36
C SER A 21 -1.35 13.14 21.86
N GLY A 22 -0.29 12.36 21.65
CA GLY A 22 0.88 12.87 20.93
C GLY A 22 0.39 13.34 19.57
N LYS A 23 0.38 14.67 19.34
CA LYS A 23 0.25 15.22 18.00
C LYS A 23 1.29 14.50 17.17
N SER A 24 0.85 13.72 16.18
CA SER A 24 1.75 13.12 15.21
C SER A 24 2.50 14.27 14.54
N HIS A 25 3.79 14.36 14.82
CA HIS A 25 4.64 15.41 14.24
C HIS A 25 5.00 14.93 12.83
N TYR A 26 4.45 15.61 11.83
CA TYR A 26 4.84 15.41 10.44
C TYR A 26 5.98 16.38 10.10
N ASP A 27 7.00 15.86 9.41
CA ASP A 27 8.16 16.66 8.96
C ASP A 27 7.78 17.51 7.74
N ILE A 28 6.82 17.03 6.92
CA ILE A 28 6.39 17.65 5.66
C ILE A 28 4.87 17.51 5.54
N VAL A 29 4.21 18.55 5.06
CA VAL A 29 2.78 18.56 4.75
C VAL A 29 2.57 18.87 3.27
N VAL A 30 1.82 18.02 2.57
CA VAL A 30 1.41 18.24 1.18
C VAL A 30 -0.05 18.65 1.15
N ALA A 31 -0.36 19.78 0.50
CA ALA A 31 -1.73 20.27 0.35
C ALA A 31 -1.91 21.03 -0.98
N GLN A 32 -2.85 20.59 -1.82
CA GLN A 32 -3.09 21.15 -3.15
C GLN A 32 -3.55 22.62 -3.11
N ASP A 33 -4.13 23.06 -1.99
CA ASP A 33 -4.59 24.43 -1.77
C ASP A 33 -3.47 25.40 -1.35
N GLY A 34 -2.23 24.92 -1.23
CA GLY A 34 -1.06 25.71 -0.81
C GLY A 34 -0.96 25.91 0.70
N SER A 35 -1.78 25.26 1.53
CA SER A 35 -1.72 25.35 2.99
C SER A 35 -0.62 24.46 3.62
N GLY A 36 0.06 23.63 2.80
CA GLY A 36 1.18 22.78 3.20
C GLY A 36 2.54 23.34 2.76
N ASP A 37 3.59 22.53 2.97
CA ASP A 37 4.95 22.86 2.52
C ASP A 37 5.10 22.68 1.01
N PHE A 38 4.33 21.76 0.41
CA PHE A 38 4.31 21.46 -1.02
C PHE A 38 2.87 21.28 -1.52
N THR A 39 2.66 21.57 -2.80
CA THR A 39 1.36 21.33 -3.47
C THR A 39 1.30 20.00 -4.21
N THR A 40 2.46 19.37 -4.49
CA THR A 40 2.57 18.06 -5.11
C THR A 40 3.31 17.08 -4.23
N ILE A 41 2.93 15.80 -4.34
CA ILE A 41 3.59 14.73 -3.56
C ILE A 41 5.01 14.49 -4.07
N GLN A 42 5.23 14.58 -5.40
CA GLN A 42 6.56 14.34 -5.96
C GLN A 42 7.58 15.38 -5.48
N GLU A 43 7.21 16.66 -5.36
CA GLU A 43 8.09 17.70 -4.81
C GLU A 43 8.43 17.42 -3.35
N ALA A 44 7.45 17.01 -2.53
CA ALA A 44 7.68 16.61 -1.16
C ALA A 44 8.66 15.43 -1.05
N ILE A 45 8.49 14.37 -1.87
CA ILE A 45 9.42 13.23 -1.93
C ILE A 45 10.82 13.69 -2.37
N ASN A 46 10.92 14.57 -3.36
CA ASN A 46 12.20 15.07 -3.84
C ASN A 46 12.97 15.85 -2.75
N SER A 47 12.26 16.53 -1.84
CA SER A 47 12.84 17.27 -0.73
C SER A 47 13.39 16.39 0.41
N VAL A 48 12.93 15.11 0.50
CA VAL A 48 13.44 14.17 1.50
C VAL A 48 14.95 13.95 1.30
N PRO A 49 15.77 14.06 2.37
CA PRO A 49 17.21 13.79 2.24
C PRO A 49 17.51 12.38 1.77
N ASP A 50 18.44 12.24 0.84
CA ASP A 50 18.90 10.95 0.35
C ASP A 50 19.64 10.16 1.44
N PHE A 51 19.41 8.84 1.48
CA PHE A 51 20.05 7.90 2.40
C PHE A 51 19.96 8.27 3.88
N ARG A 52 18.85 8.87 4.32
CA ARG A 52 18.60 9.27 5.72
C ARG A 52 18.45 8.04 6.64
N LYS A 53 19.55 7.53 7.20
CA LYS A 53 19.57 6.30 8.01
C LYS A 53 19.15 6.49 9.47
N LYS A 54 19.33 7.68 10.05
CA LYS A 54 19.16 7.91 11.51
C LYS A 54 17.74 8.30 11.92
N ALA A 55 16.89 8.68 10.98
CA ALA A 55 15.52 9.10 11.27
C ALA A 55 14.60 8.76 10.09
N ARG A 56 13.33 8.63 10.41
CA ARG A 56 12.24 8.50 9.43
C ARG A 56 11.74 9.89 9.04
N THR A 57 11.37 10.08 7.79
CA THR A 57 10.67 11.29 7.33
C THR A 57 9.18 10.99 7.24
N ASN A 58 8.37 11.74 8.00
CA ASN A 58 6.93 11.57 8.04
C ASN A 58 6.26 12.67 7.21
N ILE A 59 5.53 12.28 6.18
CA ILE A 59 4.83 13.17 5.25
C ILE A 59 3.34 13.00 5.45
N LEU A 60 2.64 14.09 5.79
CA LEU A 60 1.19 14.16 5.75
C LEU A 60 0.73 14.62 4.38
N ILE A 61 -0.18 13.89 3.77
CA ILE A 61 -0.82 14.27 2.52
C ILE A 61 -2.27 14.63 2.83
N LYS A 62 -2.62 15.89 2.65
CA LYS A 62 -3.98 16.38 2.83
C LYS A 62 -4.93 15.73 1.84
N LYS A 63 -6.21 15.66 2.22
CA LYS A 63 -7.28 15.15 1.36
C LYS A 63 -7.24 15.82 -0.03
N GLY A 64 -7.30 14.99 -1.08
CA GLY A 64 -7.28 15.45 -2.46
C GLY A 64 -7.03 14.34 -3.46
N VAL A 65 -7.24 14.64 -4.74
CA VAL A 65 -6.93 13.74 -5.86
C VAL A 65 -5.66 14.25 -6.53
N TYR A 66 -4.56 13.58 -6.29
CA TYR A 66 -3.24 13.91 -6.81
C TYR A 66 -3.00 13.11 -8.09
N LYS A 67 -3.23 13.75 -9.24
CA LYS A 67 -2.96 13.15 -10.55
C LYS A 67 -1.48 13.27 -10.88
N GLU A 68 -0.68 12.44 -10.26
CA GLU A 68 0.78 12.43 -10.38
C GLU A 68 1.30 11.03 -10.69
N LYS A 69 2.30 10.94 -11.58
CA LYS A 69 3.10 9.72 -11.75
C LYS A 69 4.23 9.75 -10.73
N LEU A 70 3.99 9.13 -9.58
CA LEU A 70 4.85 9.25 -8.42
C LEU A 70 6.00 8.25 -8.44
N ILE A 71 7.21 8.71 -8.13
CA ILE A 71 8.41 7.87 -8.04
C ILE A 71 9.13 8.12 -6.71
N ILE A 72 9.14 7.10 -5.85
CA ILE A 72 9.94 7.09 -4.63
C ILE A 72 11.24 6.34 -4.93
N ALA A 73 12.30 7.11 -5.22
CA ALA A 73 13.60 6.61 -5.65
C ALA A 73 14.30 5.75 -4.56
N PRO A 74 15.21 4.82 -4.94
CA PRO A 74 15.89 3.94 -3.97
C PRO A 74 16.68 4.66 -2.88
N CYS A 75 17.11 5.90 -3.11
CA CYS A 75 17.81 6.73 -2.13
C CYS A 75 16.89 7.37 -1.07
N LYS A 76 15.56 7.42 -1.32
CA LYS A 76 14.56 8.02 -0.40
C LYS A 76 14.14 7.02 0.68
N ILE A 77 15.08 6.53 1.47
CA ILE A 77 14.88 5.51 2.50
C ILE A 77 14.17 6.06 3.74
N ASN A 78 13.48 5.18 4.50
CA ASN A 78 12.83 5.53 5.77
C ASN A 78 11.77 6.64 5.62
N VAL A 79 10.91 6.56 4.62
CA VAL A 79 9.79 7.49 4.42
C VAL A 79 8.48 6.86 4.88
N THR A 80 7.68 7.63 5.62
CA THR A 80 6.26 7.35 5.86
C THR A 80 5.42 8.39 5.15
N MET A 81 4.44 7.94 4.38
CA MET A 81 3.40 8.77 3.80
C MET A 81 2.06 8.44 4.48
N THR A 82 1.43 9.41 5.11
CA THR A 82 0.11 9.26 5.73
C THR A 82 -0.90 10.17 5.02
N GLY A 83 -1.95 9.59 4.46
CA GLY A 83 -3.05 10.34 3.84
C GLY A 83 -4.12 10.73 4.86
N GLU A 84 -4.72 11.91 4.71
CA GLU A 84 -6.04 12.19 5.29
C GLU A 84 -7.10 11.36 4.56
N ASP A 85 -8.25 11.13 5.20
CA ASP A 85 -9.35 10.40 4.58
C ASP A 85 -9.78 11.06 3.25
N GLY A 86 -9.79 10.27 2.18
CA GLY A 86 -10.03 10.75 0.81
C GLY A 86 -8.78 11.21 0.06
N THR A 87 -7.57 10.88 0.53
CA THR A 87 -6.34 11.06 -0.24
C THR A 87 -6.22 10.00 -1.33
N VAL A 88 -6.14 10.42 -2.59
CA VAL A 88 -6.01 9.57 -3.77
C VAL A 88 -4.79 9.97 -4.59
N ILE A 89 -3.91 9.01 -4.87
CA ILE A 89 -2.81 9.13 -5.83
C ILE A 89 -3.22 8.36 -7.08
N THR A 90 -3.35 9.03 -8.22
CA THR A 90 -3.88 8.44 -9.45
C THR A 90 -3.08 8.85 -10.67
N TYR A 91 -3.05 7.97 -11.66
CA TYR A 91 -2.60 8.26 -13.02
C TYR A 91 -3.32 7.33 -14.00
N ASP A 92 -3.15 7.55 -15.33
CA ASP A 92 -3.90 6.87 -16.39
C ASP A 92 -3.02 6.24 -17.48
N ASP A 93 -1.80 5.81 -17.10
CA ASP A 93 -0.94 5.07 -18.01
C ASP A 93 -1.31 3.58 -18.06
N TYR A 94 -1.18 2.95 -19.23
CA TYR A 94 -1.40 1.52 -19.46
C TYR A 94 -0.32 0.97 -20.42
N ALA A 95 -0.20 -0.34 -20.48
CA ALA A 95 0.93 -1.02 -21.11
C ALA A 95 1.13 -0.66 -22.60
N SER A 96 0.05 -0.62 -23.38
CA SER A 96 0.09 -0.28 -24.80
C SER A 96 0.03 1.20 -25.11
N LYS A 97 -0.03 2.08 -24.09
CA LYS A 97 0.06 3.54 -24.28
C LYS A 97 1.47 3.89 -24.73
N LEU A 98 1.57 4.64 -25.82
CA LEU A 98 2.87 5.04 -26.36
C LEU A 98 3.53 6.13 -25.50
N ASN A 99 4.84 6.03 -25.36
CA ASN A 99 5.67 7.09 -24.82
C ASN A 99 5.94 8.18 -25.89
N ARG A 100 6.64 9.25 -25.52
CA ARG A 100 6.96 10.35 -26.45
C ARG A 100 7.85 9.95 -27.63
N PHE A 101 8.44 8.77 -27.61
CA PHE A 101 9.30 8.24 -28.66
C PHE A 101 8.59 7.23 -29.57
N GLY A 102 7.31 6.93 -29.30
CA GLY A 102 6.52 5.98 -30.05
C GLY A 102 6.60 4.53 -29.58
N ASP A 103 7.29 4.24 -28.46
CA ASP A 103 7.37 2.90 -27.89
C ASP A 103 6.24 2.68 -26.88
N GLU A 104 5.76 1.45 -26.76
CA GLU A 104 4.82 1.06 -25.72
C GLU A 104 5.45 1.16 -24.32
N LYS A 105 4.69 1.65 -23.35
CA LYS A 105 5.15 1.76 -21.95
C LYS A 105 5.40 0.40 -21.29
N SER A 106 4.78 -0.67 -21.78
CA SER A 106 4.72 -1.98 -21.17
C SER A 106 4.08 -1.96 -19.77
N THR A 107 3.83 -3.13 -19.20
CA THR A 107 3.26 -3.24 -17.83
C THR A 107 4.11 -2.48 -16.80
N SER A 108 5.43 -2.64 -16.85
CA SER A 108 6.34 -1.99 -15.88
C SER A 108 6.38 -0.47 -16.01
N GLY A 109 6.08 0.09 -17.19
CA GLY A 109 6.04 1.54 -17.42
C GLY A 109 4.68 2.19 -17.15
N SER A 110 3.65 1.40 -16.83
CA SER A 110 2.28 1.87 -16.68
C SER A 110 1.90 2.36 -15.27
N ALA A 111 2.72 2.13 -14.25
CA ALA A 111 2.33 2.39 -12.87
C ALA A 111 2.06 3.87 -12.59
N SER A 112 1.03 4.12 -11.76
CA SER A 112 0.75 5.44 -11.20
C SER A 112 1.76 5.79 -10.12
N CYS A 113 2.14 4.81 -9.28
CA CYS A 113 3.10 5.00 -8.20
C CYS A 113 4.19 3.93 -8.26
N TYR A 114 5.46 4.36 -8.18
CA TYR A 114 6.63 3.48 -8.10
C TYR A 114 7.32 3.64 -6.76
N ILE A 115 7.46 2.54 -6.01
CA ILE A 115 8.13 2.51 -4.71
C ILE A 115 9.37 1.62 -4.81
N TYR A 116 10.50 2.26 -5.05
CA TYR A 116 11.83 1.61 -5.11
C TYR A 116 12.56 1.69 -3.77
N ALA A 117 12.17 2.64 -2.92
CA ALA A 117 12.83 2.89 -1.64
C ALA A 117 12.58 1.77 -0.63
N PRO A 118 13.62 1.29 0.08
CA PRO A 118 13.44 0.39 1.22
C PRO A 118 12.90 1.14 2.44
N ASP A 119 12.32 0.38 3.38
CA ASP A 119 11.76 0.87 4.64
C ASP A 119 10.65 1.91 4.46
N PHE A 120 9.90 1.80 3.37
CA PHE A 120 8.77 2.67 3.05
C PHE A 120 7.50 2.25 3.81
N ILE A 121 6.74 3.22 4.30
CA ILE A 121 5.43 3.00 4.91
C ILE A 121 4.39 3.91 4.25
N ALA A 122 3.24 3.36 3.88
CA ALA A 122 2.06 4.12 3.48
C ALA A 122 0.88 3.80 4.41
N GLU A 123 0.13 4.84 4.80
CA GLU A 123 -1.04 4.70 5.66
C GLU A 123 -2.20 5.56 5.13
N ASN A 124 -3.41 4.99 5.07
CA ASN A 124 -4.65 5.67 4.70
C ASN A 124 -4.62 6.35 3.31
N ILE A 125 -3.96 5.74 2.32
CA ILE A 125 -3.83 6.27 0.96
C ILE A 125 -4.53 5.35 -0.04
N THR A 126 -5.23 5.94 -0.99
CA THR A 126 -5.70 5.25 -2.18
C THR A 126 -4.69 5.41 -3.31
N PHE A 127 -4.17 4.29 -3.82
CA PHE A 127 -3.38 4.20 -5.04
C PHE A 127 -4.28 3.70 -6.16
N GLU A 128 -4.43 4.47 -7.22
CA GLU A 128 -5.34 4.17 -8.31
C GLU A 128 -4.62 4.21 -9.65
N ASN A 129 -5.01 3.30 -10.56
CA ASN A 129 -4.82 3.50 -11.98
C ASN A 129 -6.19 3.73 -12.64
N SER A 130 -6.40 4.93 -13.14
CA SER A 130 -7.69 5.41 -13.67
C SER A 130 -7.86 5.19 -15.19
N SER A 131 -6.98 4.40 -15.83
CA SER A 131 -7.10 4.12 -17.27
C SER A 131 -8.30 3.26 -17.67
N GLY A 132 -8.89 2.55 -16.69
CA GLY A 132 -10.01 1.64 -16.93
C GLY A 132 -9.59 0.27 -17.47
N PRO A 133 -10.51 -0.50 -18.11
CA PRO A 133 -10.26 -1.88 -18.56
C PRO A 133 -9.57 -1.92 -19.95
N VAL A 134 -8.37 -1.35 -20.03
CA VAL A 134 -7.59 -1.19 -21.27
C VAL A 134 -6.42 -2.18 -21.41
N GLY A 135 -6.41 -3.24 -20.59
CA GLY A 135 -5.30 -4.18 -20.46
C GLY A 135 -4.49 -3.90 -19.20
N GLN A 136 -3.21 -4.24 -19.21
CA GLN A 136 -2.33 -4.10 -18.05
C GLN A 136 -2.13 -2.61 -17.69
N ALA A 137 -2.48 -2.26 -16.45
CA ALA A 137 -2.42 -0.89 -15.96
C ALA A 137 -2.21 -0.88 -14.43
N VAL A 138 -0.98 -0.63 -14.02
CA VAL A 138 -0.53 -0.77 -12.63
C VAL A 138 -0.92 0.46 -11.80
N ALA A 139 -1.59 0.29 -10.67
CA ALA A 139 -1.81 1.36 -9.71
C ALA A 139 -0.55 1.60 -8.87
N CYS A 140 0.06 0.52 -8.36
CA CYS A 140 1.25 0.63 -7.53
C CYS A 140 2.27 -0.46 -7.88
N PHE A 141 3.49 -0.05 -8.23
CA PHE A 141 4.66 -0.90 -8.42
C PHE A 141 5.55 -0.81 -7.19
N VAL A 142 5.80 -1.92 -6.52
CA VAL A 142 6.59 -1.95 -5.28
C VAL A 142 7.77 -2.90 -5.44
N SER A 143 9.00 -2.38 -5.36
CA SER A 143 10.22 -3.19 -5.37
C SER A 143 11.14 -2.92 -4.19
N GLY A 144 10.87 -1.87 -3.39
CA GLY A 144 11.60 -1.59 -2.17
C GLY A 144 11.44 -2.71 -1.13
N ASP A 145 12.55 -3.08 -0.47
CA ASP A 145 12.50 -4.07 0.62
C ASP A 145 11.90 -3.47 1.90
N ARG A 146 11.15 -4.26 2.66
CA ARG A 146 10.47 -3.89 3.92
C ARG A 146 9.45 -2.76 3.73
N ALA A 147 8.68 -2.82 2.63
CA ALA A 147 7.57 -1.92 2.39
C ALA A 147 6.34 -2.34 3.20
N VAL A 148 5.66 -1.39 3.83
CA VAL A 148 4.47 -1.61 4.65
C VAL A 148 3.33 -0.71 4.21
N PHE A 149 2.14 -1.29 4.06
CA PHE A 149 0.91 -0.57 3.70
C PHE A 149 -0.16 -0.88 4.75
N ARG A 150 -0.74 0.16 5.36
CA ARG A 150 -1.83 0.02 6.34
C ARG A 150 -3.04 0.84 5.93
N ASN A 151 -4.21 0.23 5.98
CA ASN A 151 -5.48 0.87 5.64
C ASN A 151 -5.46 1.54 4.25
N CYS A 152 -4.66 1.02 3.32
CA CYS A 152 -4.54 1.55 1.97
C CYS A 152 -5.55 0.89 1.02
N ARG A 153 -5.83 1.57 -0.08
CA ARG A 153 -6.64 1.03 -1.17
C ARG A 153 -5.82 0.97 -2.45
N PHE A 154 -5.96 -0.13 -3.20
CA PHE A 154 -5.34 -0.30 -4.52
C PHE A 154 -6.45 -0.54 -5.53
N LEU A 155 -6.69 0.44 -6.38
CA LEU A 155 -7.81 0.46 -7.31
C LEU A 155 -7.31 0.40 -8.75
N GLY A 156 -7.85 -0.56 -9.51
CA GLY A 156 -7.48 -0.75 -10.91
C GLY A 156 -8.34 -1.81 -11.61
N CYS A 157 -7.82 -2.32 -12.71
CA CYS A 157 -8.43 -3.41 -13.47
C CYS A 157 -7.43 -4.57 -13.58
N GLN A 158 -6.86 -4.82 -14.76
CA GLN A 158 -5.81 -5.83 -14.92
C GLN A 158 -4.48 -5.30 -14.37
N ASP A 159 -3.75 -6.14 -13.60
CA ASP A 159 -2.40 -5.85 -13.10
C ASP A 159 -2.34 -4.69 -12.08
N THR A 160 -3.32 -4.56 -11.17
CA THR A 160 -3.45 -3.42 -10.24
C THR A 160 -2.23 -3.23 -9.33
N LEU A 161 -1.79 -4.29 -8.63
CA LEU A 161 -0.69 -4.25 -7.67
C LEU A 161 0.48 -5.13 -8.14
N TYR A 162 1.57 -4.50 -8.53
CA TYR A 162 2.79 -5.17 -8.98
C TYR A 162 3.80 -5.24 -7.85
N THR A 163 3.92 -6.40 -7.20
CA THR A 163 4.89 -6.67 -6.15
C THR A 163 6.16 -7.23 -6.79
N TYR A 164 7.21 -6.43 -6.89
CA TYR A 164 8.41 -6.77 -7.64
C TYR A 164 9.65 -6.83 -6.74
N GLY A 165 10.74 -7.42 -7.25
CA GLY A 165 12.04 -7.41 -6.59
C GLY A 165 12.36 -8.68 -5.81
N VAL A 166 13.66 -9.04 -5.79
CA VAL A 166 14.24 -10.09 -4.97
C VAL A 166 15.62 -9.61 -4.52
N PRO A 167 15.83 -9.44 -3.19
CA PRO A 167 14.84 -9.55 -2.14
C PRO A 167 13.92 -8.33 -2.08
N SER A 168 12.63 -8.57 -1.89
CA SER A 168 11.65 -7.53 -1.55
C SER A 168 10.60 -8.18 -0.64
N ARG A 169 10.51 -7.71 0.60
CA ARG A 169 9.53 -8.14 1.58
C ARG A 169 8.49 -7.05 1.73
N GLN A 170 7.23 -7.41 1.61
CA GLN A 170 6.13 -6.45 1.61
C GLN A 170 5.04 -6.92 2.56
N TYR A 171 4.43 -5.99 3.30
CA TYR A 171 3.37 -6.27 4.25
C TYR A 171 2.18 -5.32 4.02
N TYR A 172 1.02 -5.91 3.83
CA TYR A 172 -0.24 -5.22 3.60
C TYR A 172 -1.20 -5.56 4.73
N GLU A 173 -1.66 -4.57 5.47
CA GLU A 173 -2.55 -4.74 6.62
C GLU A 173 -3.82 -3.93 6.46
N ASN A 174 -4.98 -4.57 6.62
CA ASN A 174 -6.30 -3.96 6.48
C ASN A 174 -6.48 -3.19 5.16
N CYS A 175 -5.84 -3.65 4.09
CA CYS A 175 -5.92 -3.01 2.78
C CYS A 175 -7.12 -3.52 1.98
N TYR A 176 -7.63 -2.67 1.09
CA TYR A 176 -8.60 -3.04 0.06
C TYR A 176 -7.89 -3.08 -1.30
N ILE A 177 -7.97 -4.21 -2.00
CA ILE A 177 -7.30 -4.42 -3.29
C ILE A 177 -8.33 -4.93 -4.28
N GLU A 178 -8.51 -4.24 -5.40
CA GLU A 178 -9.47 -4.63 -6.43
C GLU A 178 -8.84 -4.74 -7.81
N GLY A 179 -9.45 -5.55 -8.65
CA GLY A 179 -9.08 -5.68 -10.06
C GLY A 179 -9.85 -6.74 -10.80
N THR A 180 -9.39 -7.08 -12.00
CA THR A 180 -10.03 -8.09 -12.87
C THR A 180 -9.13 -9.31 -13.08
N VAL A 181 -8.03 -9.18 -13.81
CA VAL A 181 -7.09 -10.26 -14.15
C VAL A 181 -5.73 -9.97 -13.52
N ASP A 182 -5.16 -10.97 -12.83
CA ASP A 182 -3.81 -10.94 -12.29
C ASP A 182 -3.53 -9.69 -11.42
N PHE A 183 -4.56 -9.21 -10.72
CA PHE A 183 -4.50 -7.87 -10.12
C PHE A 183 -3.59 -7.77 -8.89
N ILE A 184 -3.03 -8.90 -8.41
CA ILE A 184 -1.90 -8.97 -7.47
C ILE A 184 -0.87 -9.89 -8.10
N PHE A 185 0.25 -9.36 -8.57
CA PHE A 185 1.22 -10.15 -9.31
C PHE A 185 2.66 -9.72 -9.04
N GLY A 186 3.61 -10.60 -9.39
CA GLY A 186 5.04 -10.32 -9.23
C GLY A 186 5.78 -11.38 -8.43
N LYS A 187 6.98 -11.06 -7.95
CA LYS A 187 7.93 -12.04 -7.40
C LYS A 187 8.44 -11.75 -6.00
N SER A 188 7.90 -10.76 -5.31
CA SER A 188 8.28 -10.46 -3.93
C SER A 188 7.77 -11.53 -2.95
N THR A 189 8.33 -11.56 -1.75
CA THR A 189 7.68 -12.16 -0.58
C THR A 189 6.70 -11.14 -0.01
N ALA A 190 5.39 -11.41 -0.11
CA ALA A 190 4.36 -10.48 0.33
C ALA A 190 3.34 -11.15 1.25
N VAL A 191 3.04 -10.49 2.38
CA VAL A 191 1.99 -10.92 3.32
C VAL A 191 0.84 -9.93 3.25
N PHE A 192 -0.35 -10.46 3.02
CA PHE A 192 -1.62 -9.73 3.04
C PHE A 192 -2.39 -10.19 4.29
N ASN A 193 -2.54 -9.29 5.28
CA ASN A 193 -3.16 -9.61 6.55
C ASN A 193 -4.44 -8.80 6.75
N ARG A 194 -5.55 -9.49 6.96
CA ARG A 194 -6.89 -8.88 7.13
C ARG A 194 -7.28 -7.92 5.98
N CYS A 195 -6.86 -8.25 4.76
CA CYS A 195 -7.19 -7.47 3.59
C CYS A 195 -8.52 -7.91 2.97
N THR A 196 -9.20 -6.97 2.30
CA THR A 196 -10.32 -7.27 1.40
C THR A 196 -9.79 -7.33 -0.03
N ILE A 197 -9.98 -8.48 -0.68
CA ILE A 197 -9.55 -8.75 -2.05
C ILE A 197 -10.80 -8.84 -2.93
N HIS A 198 -11.00 -7.86 -3.81
CA HIS A 198 -12.26 -7.70 -4.54
C HIS A 198 -12.09 -7.91 -6.05
N SER A 199 -12.75 -8.92 -6.59
CA SER A 199 -12.75 -9.21 -8.01
C SER A 199 -13.85 -8.43 -8.74
N LYS A 200 -13.47 -7.52 -9.63
CA LYS A 200 -14.39 -6.71 -10.46
C LYS A 200 -14.81 -7.40 -11.75
N GLY A 201 -14.18 -8.51 -12.09
CA GLY A 201 -14.43 -9.28 -13.30
C GLY A 201 -13.85 -10.68 -13.21
N ARG A 202 -14.11 -11.50 -14.23
CA ARG A 202 -13.56 -12.85 -14.35
C ARG A 202 -12.04 -12.82 -14.44
N GLY A 203 -11.37 -13.87 -13.96
CA GLY A 203 -9.92 -14.04 -14.11
C GLY A 203 -9.26 -14.53 -12.84
N TYR A 204 -7.97 -14.28 -12.72
CA TYR A 204 -7.16 -14.73 -11.60
C TYR A 204 -6.92 -13.57 -10.62
N VAL A 205 -7.12 -13.83 -9.33
CA VAL A 205 -6.79 -12.86 -8.27
C VAL A 205 -5.29 -12.59 -8.27
N THR A 206 -4.48 -13.67 -8.30
CA THR A 206 -3.03 -13.55 -8.25
C THR A 206 -2.31 -14.25 -9.40
N ALA A 207 -1.18 -13.66 -9.80
CA ALA A 207 -0.20 -14.27 -10.70
C ALA A 207 1.22 -14.18 -10.11
N PRO A 208 1.54 -15.03 -9.11
CA PRO A 208 2.85 -15.03 -8.49
C PRO A 208 3.94 -15.52 -9.47
N ALA A 209 5.13 -14.95 -9.32
CA ALA A 209 6.32 -15.30 -10.08
C ALA A 209 7.51 -15.58 -9.15
N THR A 210 7.28 -16.22 -8.02
CA THR A 210 8.29 -16.59 -7.03
C THR A 210 9.48 -17.26 -7.70
N GLU A 211 10.69 -16.82 -7.38
CA GLU A 211 11.92 -17.40 -7.96
C GLU A 211 12.33 -18.68 -7.23
N LYS A 212 13.10 -19.54 -7.92
CA LYS A 212 13.46 -20.89 -7.48
C LYS A 212 14.00 -20.97 -6.06
N ASP A 213 14.86 -20.06 -5.68
CA ASP A 213 15.56 -20.08 -4.39
C ASP A 213 14.95 -19.15 -3.35
N THR A 214 13.72 -18.62 -3.61
CA THR A 214 12.97 -17.80 -2.68
C THR A 214 12.11 -18.69 -1.78
N ALA A 215 12.32 -18.60 -0.47
CA ALA A 215 11.65 -19.48 0.50
C ALA A 215 10.13 -19.29 0.56
N TYR A 216 9.65 -18.08 0.33
CA TYR A 216 8.23 -17.72 0.46
C TYR A 216 7.78 -16.78 -0.67
N GLY A 217 6.57 -17.03 -1.22
CA GLY A 217 5.87 -16.15 -2.15
C GLY A 217 4.82 -15.29 -1.46
N TYR A 218 3.56 -15.43 -1.89
CA TYR A 218 2.42 -14.71 -1.32
C TYR A 218 1.75 -15.48 -0.21
N VAL A 219 1.41 -14.78 0.88
CA VAL A 219 0.60 -15.30 1.99
C VAL A 219 -0.57 -14.37 2.23
N PHE A 220 -1.78 -14.88 2.10
CA PHE A 220 -3.04 -14.22 2.45
C PHE A 220 -3.50 -14.83 3.78
N HIS A 221 -3.61 -14.00 4.83
CA HIS A 221 -3.99 -14.41 6.17
C HIS A 221 -5.18 -13.59 6.66
N ASP A 222 -6.23 -14.27 7.12
CA ASP A 222 -7.48 -13.66 7.57
C ASP A 222 -8.10 -12.67 6.55
N CYS A 223 -7.92 -12.93 5.27
CA CYS A 223 -8.43 -12.05 4.20
C CYS A 223 -9.87 -12.41 3.83
N THR A 224 -10.64 -11.39 3.42
CA THR A 224 -11.98 -11.56 2.86
C THR A 224 -11.90 -11.42 1.35
N LEU A 225 -12.29 -12.48 0.62
CA LEU A 225 -12.38 -12.47 -0.83
C LEU A 225 -13.84 -12.19 -1.25
N THR A 226 -14.02 -11.16 -2.07
CA THR A 226 -15.33 -10.70 -2.55
C THR A 226 -15.33 -10.55 -4.07
N GLY A 227 -16.51 -10.43 -4.66
CA GLY A 227 -16.68 -10.14 -6.09
C GLY A 227 -17.81 -9.14 -6.33
N ALA A 228 -17.75 -8.42 -7.44
CA ALA A 228 -18.85 -7.60 -7.89
C ALA A 228 -20.05 -8.46 -8.29
N ASP A 229 -21.24 -7.89 -8.26
CA ASP A 229 -22.48 -8.60 -8.60
C ASP A 229 -22.41 -9.23 -9.99
N GLY A 230 -22.75 -10.52 -10.08
CA GLY A 230 -22.75 -11.28 -11.33
C GLY A 230 -21.36 -11.68 -11.86
N VAL A 231 -20.30 -11.44 -11.10
CA VAL A 231 -18.96 -11.90 -11.48
C VAL A 231 -18.82 -13.40 -11.23
N GLU A 232 -18.47 -14.13 -12.28
CA GLU A 232 -18.22 -15.57 -12.26
C GLU A 232 -16.82 -15.89 -12.80
N ASN A 233 -16.39 -17.16 -12.64
CA ASN A 233 -15.10 -17.66 -13.15
C ASN A 233 -13.90 -16.88 -12.60
N VAL A 234 -13.89 -16.69 -11.29
CA VAL A 234 -12.76 -16.13 -10.54
C VAL A 234 -11.95 -17.27 -9.92
N TYR A 235 -10.65 -17.21 -10.10
CA TYR A 235 -9.71 -18.20 -9.60
C TYR A 235 -8.71 -17.53 -8.66
N LEU A 236 -8.31 -18.20 -7.58
CA LEU A 236 -7.43 -17.63 -6.54
C LEU A 236 -6.04 -17.28 -7.07
N SER A 237 -5.48 -18.15 -7.94
CA SER A 237 -4.11 -17.98 -8.41
C SER A 237 -3.86 -18.72 -9.72
N ARG A 238 -2.94 -18.20 -10.53
CA ARG A 238 -2.26 -18.95 -11.60
C ARG A 238 -0.74 -18.78 -11.50
N PRO A 239 0.06 -19.82 -11.77
CA PRO A 239 1.51 -19.66 -11.75
C PRO A 239 1.97 -18.85 -12.97
N TRP A 240 2.53 -17.66 -12.74
CA TRP A 240 3.16 -16.91 -13.82
C TRP A 240 4.57 -17.45 -14.15
N ARG A 241 5.22 -18.07 -13.16
CA ARG A 241 6.54 -18.72 -13.32
C ARG A 241 6.54 -20.09 -12.60
N PRO A 242 7.48 -21.01 -12.94
CA PRO A 242 7.46 -22.40 -12.47
C PRO A 242 7.48 -22.60 -10.95
N TYR A 243 8.03 -21.65 -10.20
CA TYR A 243 8.15 -21.75 -8.73
C TYR A 243 7.15 -20.86 -7.99
N ALA A 244 6.11 -20.42 -8.68
CA ALA A 244 5.06 -19.55 -8.12
C ALA A 244 4.44 -20.14 -6.85
N GLN A 245 4.32 -19.30 -5.81
CA GLN A 245 3.74 -19.68 -4.52
C GLN A 245 2.69 -18.66 -4.08
N ALA A 246 1.50 -19.15 -3.75
CA ALA A 246 0.45 -18.38 -3.09
C ALA A 246 -0.27 -19.28 -2.08
N VAL A 247 -0.37 -18.83 -0.83
CA VAL A 247 -0.99 -19.56 0.29
C VAL A 247 -2.09 -18.69 0.87
N TYR A 248 -3.27 -19.29 1.10
CA TYR A 248 -4.42 -18.65 1.73
C TYR A 248 -4.71 -19.36 3.06
N ILE A 249 -4.77 -18.58 4.15
CA ILE A 249 -4.96 -19.09 5.52
C ILE A 249 -6.13 -18.32 6.13
N ASN A 250 -7.15 -19.02 6.59
CA ASN A 250 -8.36 -18.46 7.22
C ASN A 250 -9.06 -17.39 6.34
N CYS A 251 -9.10 -17.57 5.02
CA CYS A 251 -9.74 -16.63 4.11
C CYS A 251 -11.17 -17.08 3.75
#